data_e50e3af952ece10c8599712ebfd6894b
#
_entry.id   e50e3af952ece10c8599712ebfd6894b
#
_cell.length_a   1.000
_cell.length_b   1.000
_cell.length_c   1.000
_cell.angle_alpha   90.00
_cell.angle_beta   90.00
_cell.angle_gamma   90.00
#
_symmetry.space_group_name_H-M   'P 1'
#
loop_
_entity.id
_entity.type
_entity.pdbx_description
1 polymer ?
#
loop_
_entity_poly.entity_id
_entity_poly.type
_entity_poly.pdbx_seq_one_letter_code
_entity_poly.pdbx_strand_id
1 'polypeptide(L)'
;RATFFLIGSVIFITFLGTTFLIREEARPKKAKGSKARGGWSLVPDKRPIIAMWGTGLLLMIANMSIEPIITVYVAQLVEAPQVTFVAGLVMSAAAFGSLLSSSHLGKLADRVGHWRIITICLAVSALLLIPQAFVVSGWQLILLRFLMGLALGGLLPCIASVIRHNVPDAVTGSMLGYSISAQYAGQVIGPLAGGFIGGHIGMRAVFLGTSVLMALGALGNLVVEKKE
;
A
#
# COMPACT_ATOMS: atom_id res chain seq x y z
N ARG A 1 -18.23 20.33 -10.15
CA ARG A 1 -17.65 20.81 -11.42
C ARG A 1 -16.28 21.45 -11.19
N ALA A 2 -16.13 22.38 -10.22
CA ALA A 2 -14.84 23.04 -9.93
C ALA A 2 -13.71 22.04 -9.62
N THR A 3 -13.98 20.98 -8.88
CA THR A 3 -13.01 19.93 -8.53
C THR A 3 -12.44 19.22 -9.77
N PHE A 4 -13.29 18.93 -10.76
CA PHE A 4 -12.82 18.30 -12.01
C PHE A 4 -11.92 19.23 -12.82
N PHE A 5 -12.22 20.53 -12.89
CA PHE A 5 -11.38 21.52 -13.54
C PHE A 5 -10.03 21.66 -12.83
N LEU A 6 -10.02 21.68 -11.50
CA LEU A 6 -8.79 21.75 -10.71
C LEU A 6 -7.89 20.53 -10.96
N ILE A 7 -8.45 19.33 -10.85
CA ILE A 7 -7.70 18.08 -11.10
C ILE A 7 -7.20 18.02 -12.54
N GLY A 8 -8.06 18.38 -13.52
CA GLY A 8 -7.69 18.42 -14.93
C GLY A 8 -6.55 19.40 -15.21
N SER A 9 -6.57 20.58 -14.56
CA SER A 9 -5.49 21.58 -14.68
C SER A 9 -4.17 21.07 -14.11
N VAL A 10 -4.19 20.41 -12.96
CA VAL A 10 -2.98 19.81 -12.35
C VAL A 10 -2.40 18.73 -13.25
N ILE A 11 -3.24 17.85 -13.81
CA ILE A 11 -2.80 16.80 -14.75
C ILE A 11 -2.20 17.43 -16.01
N PHE A 12 -2.83 18.48 -16.54
CA PHE A 12 -2.36 19.17 -17.74
C PHE A 12 -1.02 19.88 -17.51
N ILE A 13 -0.83 20.55 -16.37
CA ILE A 13 0.45 21.17 -15.98
C ILE A 13 1.54 20.10 -15.83
N THR A 14 1.22 18.97 -15.20
CA THR A 14 2.15 17.83 -15.06
C THR A 14 2.53 17.26 -16.41
N PHE A 15 1.57 17.12 -17.32
CA PHE A 15 1.82 16.68 -18.71
C PHE A 15 2.76 17.64 -19.45
N LEU A 16 2.51 18.95 -19.38
CA LEU A 16 3.39 19.95 -19.98
C LEU A 16 4.80 19.88 -19.39
N GLY A 17 4.92 19.81 -18.04
CA GLY A 17 6.19 19.65 -17.35
C GLY A 17 6.95 18.42 -17.82
N THR A 18 6.28 17.28 -17.93
CA THR A 18 6.87 16.03 -18.39
C THR A 18 7.36 16.13 -19.84
N THR A 19 6.57 16.75 -20.70
CA THR A 19 6.88 16.88 -22.14
C THR A 19 8.07 17.82 -22.38
N PHE A 20 8.20 18.90 -21.62
CA PHE A 20 9.24 19.91 -21.84
C PHE A 20 10.51 19.69 -21.00
N LEU A 21 10.40 19.07 -19.80
CA LEU A 21 11.55 18.89 -18.92
C LEU A 21 12.23 17.53 -19.06
N ILE A 22 11.51 16.48 -19.47
CA ILE A 22 12.11 15.15 -19.63
C ILE A 22 12.70 15.04 -21.02
N ARG A 23 14.02 15.07 -21.11
CA ARG A 23 14.76 14.62 -22.30
C ARG A 23 14.77 13.10 -22.29
N GLU A 24 14.29 12.48 -23.36
CA GLU A 24 14.34 11.05 -23.55
C GLU A 24 15.80 10.62 -23.70
N GLU A 25 16.39 10.04 -22.64
CA GLU A 25 17.65 9.34 -22.78
C GLU A 25 17.42 8.14 -23.70
N ALA A 26 18.26 8.02 -24.72
CA ALA A 26 18.20 6.94 -25.68
C ALA A 26 18.18 5.60 -24.92
N ARG A 27 17.05 4.90 -24.97
CA ARG A 27 16.92 3.57 -24.35
C ARG A 27 18.06 2.71 -24.83
N PRO A 28 18.86 2.10 -23.95
CA PRO A 28 19.83 1.13 -24.37
C PRO A 28 19.11 0.09 -25.22
N LYS A 29 19.58 -0.12 -26.47
CA LYS A 29 18.98 -1.07 -27.39
C LYS A 29 18.88 -2.41 -26.67
N LYS A 30 17.64 -2.86 -26.37
CA LYS A 30 17.40 -4.21 -25.87
C LYS A 30 18.13 -5.16 -26.80
N ALA A 31 19.10 -5.92 -26.26
CA ALA A 31 19.74 -7.00 -27.02
C ALA A 31 18.62 -7.87 -27.62
N LYS A 32 18.53 -7.88 -28.96
CA LYS A 32 17.61 -8.75 -29.69
C LYS A 32 18.02 -10.19 -29.36
N GLY A 33 17.24 -10.86 -28.50
CA GLY A 33 17.50 -12.29 -28.29
C GLY A 33 17.05 -12.87 -26.94
N SER A 34 16.73 -12.11 -25.92
CA SER A 34 16.25 -12.69 -24.69
C SER A 34 14.71 -12.59 -24.59
N LYS A 35 14.02 -13.49 -25.30
CA LYS A 35 12.74 -13.98 -24.79
C LYS A 35 13.09 -14.73 -23.50
N ALA A 36 12.95 -14.07 -22.35
CA ALA A 36 13.10 -14.71 -21.04
C ALA A 36 11.98 -15.75 -20.84
N ARG A 37 11.97 -16.81 -21.65
CA ARG A 37 11.29 -18.05 -21.34
C ARG A 37 12.03 -18.64 -20.14
N GLY A 38 11.49 -18.45 -18.93
CA GLY A 38 12.05 -19.02 -17.73
C GLY A 38 12.62 -18.03 -16.71
N GLY A 39 12.16 -16.75 -16.69
CA GLY A 39 12.62 -15.77 -15.70
C GLY A 39 12.52 -16.27 -14.26
N TRP A 40 11.54 -17.12 -13.98
CA TRP A 40 11.36 -17.76 -12.69
C TRP A 40 12.44 -18.79 -12.32
N SER A 41 13.05 -19.46 -13.30
CA SER A 41 14.15 -20.42 -13.09
C SER A 41 15.47 -19.74 -12.76
N LEU A 42 15.62 -18.45 -13.08
CA LEU A 42 16.82 -17.66 -12.79
C LEU A 42 16.83 -17.08 -11.38
N VAL A 43 15.73 -17.17 -10.64
CA VAL A 43 15.61 -16.69 -9.26
C VAL A 43 16.22 -17.73 -8.31
N PRO A 44 17.31 -17.39 -7.60
CA PRO A 44 18.03 -18.34 -6.73
C PRO A 44 17.17 -18.82 -5.57
N ASP A 45 16.57 -17.89 -4.81
CA ASP A 45 15.58 -18.19 -3.76
C ASP A 45 14.25 -17.54 -4.11
N LYS A 46 13.21 -18.37 -4.15
CA LYS A 46 11.84 -17.97 -4.49
C LYS A 46 11.04 -17.50 -3.30
N ARG A 47 11.46 -17.86 -2.08
CA ARG A 47 10.72 -17.58 -0.84
C ARG A 47 10.57 -16.09 -0.56
N PRO A 48 11.65 -15.26 -0.59
CA PRO A 48 11.55 -13.82 -0.41
C PRO A 48 10.60 -13.18 -1.42
N ILE A 49 10.64 -13.62 -2.67
CA ILE A 49 9.85 -13.05 -3.75
C ILE A 49 8.35 -13.34 -3.55
N ILE A 50 8.01 -14.61 -3.25
CA ILE A 50 6.62 -15.00 -2.98
C ILE A 50 6.09 -14.29 -1.72
N ALA A 51 6.90 -14.18 -0.67
CA ALA A 51 6.54 -13.46 0.53
C ALA A 51 6.25 -11.98 0.25
N MET A 52 7.07 -11.31 -0.58
CA MET A 52 6.84 -9.91 -0.96
C MET A 52 5.61 -9.73 -1.85
N TRP A 53 5.35 -10.64 -2.78
CA TRP A 53 4.09 -10.62 -3.55
C TRP A 53 2.87 -10.80 -2.66
N GLY A 54 2.93 -11.77 -1.73
CA GLY A 54 1.89 -11.98 -0.73
C GLY A 54 1.68 -10.76 0.16
N THR A 55 2.77 -10.16 0.65
CA THR A 55 2.71 -8.94 1.47
C THR A 55 2.09 -7.76 0.71
N GLY A 56 2.47 -7.55 -0.55
CA GLY A 56 1.89 -6.52 -1.40
C GLY A 56 0.40 -6.74 -1.67
N LEU A 57 0.00 -7.99 -1.94
CA LEU A 57 -1.40 -8.39 -2.08
C LEU A 57 -2.19 -8.10 -0.81
N LEU A 58 -1.73 -8.60 0.34
CA LEU A 58 -2.38 -8.41 1.64
C LEU A 58 -2.50 -6.94 2.03
N LEU A 59 -1.44 -6.15 1.77
CA LEU A 59 -1.42 -4.72 2.01
C LEU A 59 -2.52 -4.01 1.20
N MET A 60 -2.69 -4.37 -0.08
CA MET A 60 -3.71 -3.78 -0.94
C MET A 60 -5.12 -4.24 -0.55
N ILE A 61 -5.32 -5.51 -0.22
CA ILE A 61 -6.61 -5.99 0.32
C ILE A 61 -6.98 -5.18 1.56
N ALA A 62 -6.06 -5.05 2.49
CA ALA A 62 -6.27 -4.34 3.74
C ALA A 62 -6.63 -2.86 3.55
N ASN A 63 -5.87 -2.14 2.72
CA ASN A 63 -6.16 -0.74 2.43
C ASN A 63 -7.49 -0.56 1.70
N MET A 64 -7.69 -1.30 0.62
CA MET A 64 -8.84 -1.16 -0.26
C MET A 64 -10.14 -1.69 0.37
N SER A 65 -10.08 -2.57 1.37
CA SER A 65 -11.28 -3.02 2.08
C SER A 65 -11.90 -1.92 2.95
N ILE A 66 -11.12 -0.96 3.39
CA ILE A 66 -11.57 0.11 4.27
C ILE A 66 -11.98 1.37 3.48
N GLU A 67 -11.33 1.68 2.36
CA GLU A 67 -11.60 2.89 1.58
C GLU A 67 -13.10 3.10 1.24
N PRO A 68 -13.82 2.11 0.68
CA PRO A 68 -15.21 2.31 0.30
C PRO A 68 -16.15 2.48 1.50
N ILE A 69 -15.80 1.92 2.65
CA ILE A 69 -16.64 1.98 3.85
C ILE A 69 -16.37 3.22 4.71
N ILE A 70 -15.27 3.95 4.47
CA ILE A 70 -14.85 5.06 5.33
C ILE A 70 -15.93 6.15 5.42
N THR A 71 -16.56 6.48 4.30
CA THR A 71 -17.61 7.50 4.25
C THR A 71 -18.85 7.07 5.04
N VAL A 72 -19.24 5.81 4.93
CA VAL A 72 -20.37 5.24 5.66
C VAL A 72 -20.05 5.16 7.16
N TYR A 73 -18.79 4.81 7.50
CA TYR A 73 -18.37 4.79 8.90
C TYR A 73 -18.33 6.20 9.52
N VAL A 74 -17.82 7.19 8.80
CA VAL A 74 -17.83 8.59 9.23
C VAL A 74 -19.27 9.11 9.42
N ALA A 75 -20.22 8.69 8.59
CA ALA A 75 -21.63 9.05 8.75
C ALA A 75 -22.26 8.55 10.08
N GLN A 76 -21.65 7.54 10.72
CA GLN A 76 -22.04 7.09 12.06
C GLN A 76 -21.41 7.90 13.20
N LEU A 77 -20.39 8.72 12.91
CA LEU A 77 -19.59 9.45 13.90
C LEU A 77 -19.87 10.95 13.93
N VAL A 78 -20.42 11.50 12.85
CA VAL A 78 -20.65 12.94 12.71
C VAL A 78 -22.01 13.22 12.05
N GLU A 79 -22.50 14.46 12.19
CA GLU A 79 -23.76 14.89 11.58
C GLU A 79 -23.68 14.94 10.04
N ALA A 80 -24.81 14.70 9.38
CA ALA A 80 -24.91 14.59 7.93
C ALA A 80 -24.21 15.70 7.12
N PRO A 81 -24.28 17.00 7.48
CA PRO A 81 -23.61 18.06 6.73
C PRO A 81 -22.07 17.97 6.76
N GLN A 82 -21.51 17.32 7.78
CA GLN A 82 -20.06 17.23 7.99
C GLN A 82 -19.42 15.98 7.41
N VAL A 83 -20.22 14.98 7.04
CA VAL A 83 -19.74 13.65 6.59
C VAL A 83 -18.71 13.73 5.46
N THR A 84 -19.04 14.46 4.39
CA THR A 84 -18.17 14.57 3.22
C THR A 84 -16.85 15.25 3.56
N PHE A 85 -16.89 16.30 4.37
CA PHE A 85 -15.70 17.04 4.77
C PHE A 85 -14.79 16.19 5.67
N VAL A 86 -15.38 15.57 6.70
CA VAL A 86 -14.62 14.71 7.65
C VAL A 86 -14.08 13.47 6.95
N ALA A 87 -14.83 12.81 6.06
CA ALA A 87 -14.33 11.70 5.28
C ALA A 87 -13.14 12.11 4.38
N GLY A 88 -13.22 13.28 3.76
CA GLY A 88 -12.10 13.86 3.00
C GLY A 88 -10.86 14.11 3.88
N LEU A 89 -11.04 14.65 5.11
CA LEU A 89 -9.95 14.85 6.06
C LEU A 89 -9.33 13.53 6.50
N VAL A 90 -10.13 12.50 6.76
CA VAL A 90 -9.67 11.16 7.15
C VAL A 90 -8.76 10.55 6.07
N MET A 91 -9.18 10.64 4.80
CA MET A 91 -8.39 10.14 3.67
C MET A 91 -7.13 10.98 3.44
N SER A 92 -7.25 12.30 3.51
CA SER A 92 -6.12 13.23 3.37
C SER A 92 -5.10 13.05 4.48
N ALA A 93 -5.52 12.81 5.71
CA ALA A 93 -4.63 12.56 6.84
C ALA A 93 -3.75 11.31 6.63
N ALA A 94 -4.33 10.22 6.12
CA ALA A 94 -3.58 9.02 5.79
C ALA A 94 -2.54 9.28 4.67
N ALA A 95 -2.95 9.97 3.62
CA ALA A 95 -2.06 10.33 2.51
C ALA A 95 -0.92 11.26 2.98
N PHE A 96 -1.23 12.26 3.82
CA PHE A 96 -0.26 13.18 4.38
C PHE A 96 0.74 12.47 5.30
N GLY A 97 0.28 11.57 6.17
CA GLY A 97 1.14 10.71 6.98
C GLY A 97 2.10 9.88 6.13
N SER A 98 1.58 9.25 5.07
CA SER A 98 2.37 8.47 4.11
C SER A 98 3.45 9.31 3.40
N LEU A 99 3.10 10.53 2.99
CA LEU A 99 4.02 11.46 2.35
C LEU A 99 5.19 11.83 3.28
N LEU A 100 4.90 12.16 4.53
CA LEU A 100 5.91 12.53 5.53
C LEU A 100 6.84 11.38 5.87
N SER A 101 6.31 10.15 5.97
CA SER A 101 7.08 9.00 6.42
C SER A 101 7.88 8.30 5.31
N SER A 102 7.46 8.39 4.05
CA SER A 102 8.01 7.59 2.96
C SER A 102 9.53 7.73 2.82
N SER A 103 10.05 8.96 2.84
CA SER A 103 11.49 9.21 2.76
C SER A 103 12.25 8.75 4.01
N HIS A 104 11.66 8.93 5.20
CA HIS A 104 12.28 8.53 6.46
C HIS A 104 12.32 7.01 6.63
N LEU A 105 11.21 6.34 6.32
CA LEU A 105 11.12 4.88 6.34
C LEU A 105 12.05 4.23 5.31
N GLY A 106 12.19 4.82 4.12
CA GLY A 106 13.15 4.36 3.12
C GLY A 106 14.58 4.38 3.66
N LYS A 107 15.03 5.53 4.18
CA LYS A 107 16.38 5.66 4.78
C LYS A 107 16.59 4.75 6.00
N LEU A 108 15.54 4.52 6.79
CA LEU A 108 15.61 3.62 7.93
C LEU A 108 15.71 2.16 7.46
N ALA A 109 14.97 1.80 6.41
CA ALA A 109 15.02 0.48 5.81
C ALA A 109 16.39 0.15 5.22
N ASP A 110 17.07 1.14 4.63
CA ASP A 110 18.46 0.99 4.14
C ASP A 110 19.46 0.70 5.28
N ARG A 111 19.19 1.18 6.50
CA ARG A 111 20.07 1.00 7.67
C ARG A 111 19.78 -0.24 8.48
N VAL A 112 18.50 -0.53 8.71
CA VAL A 112 18.04 -1.59 9.63
C VAL A 112 17.69 -2.88 8.90
N GLY A 113 17.47 -2.79 7.60
CA GLY A 113 17.00 -3.87 6.72
C GLY A 113 15.52 -3.72 6.35
N HIS A 114 15.23 -3.92 5.07
CA HIS A 114 13.91 -3.74 4.50
C HIS A 114 12.88 -4.71 5.09
N TRP A 115 13.27 -5.97 5.35
CA TRP A 115 12.41 -6.99 5.95
C TRP A 115 11.87 -6.57 7.31
N ARG A 116 12.75 -6.12 8.18
CA ARG A 116 12.39 -5.68 9.54
C ARG A 116 11.44 -4.51 9.51
N ILE A 117 11.71 -3.54 8.65
CA ILE A 117 10.83 -2.36 8.51
C ILE A 117 9.45 -2.77 8.00
N ILE A 118 9.36 -3.64 6.99
CA ILE A 118 8.08 -4.17 6.50
C ILE A 118 7.30 -4.84 7.63
N THR A 119 7.95 -5.72 8.38
CA THR A 119 7.33 -6.46 9.47
C THR A 119 6.85 -5.54 10.60
N ILE A 120 7.67 -4.58 11.01
CA ILE A 120 7.32 -3.58 12.05
C ILE A 120 6.13 -2.72 11.58
N CYS A 121 6.18 -2.22 10.35
CA CYS A 121 5.12 -1.39 9.81
C CYS A 121 3.79 -2.13 9.68
N LEU A 122 3.80 -3.41 9.29
CA LEU A 122 2.60 -4.25 9.26
C LEU A 122 2.06 -4.48 10.66
N ALA A 123 2.92 -4.78 11.64
CA ALA A 123 2.52 -4.99 13.03
C ALA A 123 1.93 -3.71 13.65
N VAL A 124 2.57 -2.56 13.44
CA VAL A 124 2.06 -1.25 13.89
C VAL A 124 0.71 -0.94 13.24
N SER A 125 0.56 -1.20 11.92
CA SER A 125 -0.70 -0.99 11.21
C SER A 125 -1.81 -1.90 11.75
N ALA A 126 -1.50 -3.17 12.05
CA ALA A 126 -2.44 -4.09 12.68
C ALA A 126 -2.92 -3.55 14.04
N LEU A 127 -2.00 -3.07 14.88
CA LEU A 127 -2.34 -2.48 16.18
C LEU A 127 -3.17 -1.20 16.05
N LEU A 128 -2.88 -0.33 15.08
CA LEU A 128 -3.61 0.92 14.84
C LEU A 128 -5.02 0.69 14.30
N LEU A 129 -5.28 -0.43 13.65
CA LEU A 129 -6.62 -0.79 13.15
C LEU A 129 -7.59 -1.17 14.27
N ILE A 130 -7.08 -1.71 15.39
CA ILE A 130 -7.93 -2.08 16.53
C ILE A 130 -8.67 -0.87 17.10
N PRO A 131 -8.01 0.21 17.54
CA PRO A 131 -8.72 1.37 18.06
C PRO A 131 -9.61 2.05 17.00
N GLN A 132 -9.28 1.96 15.70
CA GLN A 132 -10.12 2.49 14.63
C GLN A 132 -11.51 1.83 14.59
N ALA A 133 -11.64 0.57 15.02
CA ALA A 133 -12.93 -0.11 15.11
C ALA A 133 -13.83 0.43 16.22
N PHE A 134 -13.28 1.16 17.20
CA PHE A 134 -13.97 1.60 18.40
C PHE A 134 -13.99 3.12 18.58
N VAL A 135 -13.61 3.90 17.57
CA VAL A 135 -13.68 5.36 17.61
C VAL A 135 -15.13 5.84 17.77
N VAL A 136 -15.29 6.91 18.52
CA VAL A 136 -16.59 7.55 18.81
C VAL A 136 -16.70 8.95 18.21
N SER A 137 -15.63 9.45 17.59
CA SER A 137 -15.61 10.80 17.00
C SER A 137 -14.71 10.87 15.76
N GLY A 138 -15.07 11.76 14.82
CA GLY A 138 -14.35 11.92 13.56
C GLY A 138 -12.87 12.30 13.72
N TRP A 139 -12.54 13.15 14.70
CA TRP A 139 -11.15 13.58 14.92
C TRP A 139 -10.24 12.45 15.40
N GLN A 140 -10.75 11.49 16.20
CA GLN A 140 -10.00 10.30 16.59
C GLN A 140 -9.64 9.44 15.37
N LEU A 141 -10.60 9.30 14.47
CA LEU A 141 -10.37 8.56 13.23
C LEU A 141 -9.33 9.26 12.34
N ILE A 142 -9.38 10.59 12.23
CA ILE A 142 -8.39 11.39 11.49
C ILE A 142 -6.98 11.16 12.05
N LEU A 143 -6.81 11.23 13.38
CA LEU A 143 -5.52 11.01 14.03
C LEU A 143 -4.99 9.60 13.79
N LEU A 144 -5.83 8.57 13.99
CA LEU A 144 -5.44 7.17 13.78
C LEU A 144 -5.09 6.88 12.31
N ARG A 145 -5.79 7.50 11.37
CA ARG A 145 -5.49 7.41 9.95
C ARG A 145 -4.18 8.10 9.57
N PHE A 146 -3.89 9.23 10.18
CA PHE A 146 -2.60 9.87 10.02
C PHE A 146 -1.45 8.98 10.51
N LEU A 147 -1.58 8.41 11.72
CA LEU A 147 -0.59 7.48 12.27
C LEU A 147 -0.43 6.21 11.40
N MET A 148 -1.54 5.69 10.88
CA MET A 148 -1.51 4.56 9.95
C MET A 148 -0.79 4.93 8.65
N GLY A 149 -1.03 6.14 8.12
CA GLY A 149 -0.29 6.66 6.97
C GLY A 149 1.21 6.72 7.23
N LEU A 150 1.63 7.18 8.41
CA LEU A 150 3.05 7.17 8.81
C LEU A 150 3.64 5.75 8.79
N ALA A 151 2.88 4.75 9.24
CA ALA A 151 3.34 3.36 9.25
C ALA A 151 3.42 2.75 7.83
N LEU A 152 2.50 3.11 6.93
CA LEU A 152 2.38 2.49 5.61
C LEU A 152 3.22 3.16 4.51
N GLY A 153 3.65 4.41 4.68
CA GLY A 153 4.21 5.22 3.60
C GLY A 153 5.49 4.70 2.94
N GLY A 154 6.26 3.88 3.64
CA GLY A 154 7.49 3.28 3.12
C GLY A 154 7.35 1.82 2.64
N LEU A 155 6.18 1.17 2.82
CA LEU A 155 6.06 -0.27 2.59
C LEU A 155 6.25 -0.67 1.13
N LEU A 156 5.58 -0.01 0.21
CA LEU A 156 5.66 -0.36 -1.22
C LEU A 156 7.08 -0.23 -1.79
N PRO A 157 7.83 0.88 -1.56
CA PRO A 157 9.22 0.95 -1.98
C PRO A 157 10.11 -0.09 -1.27
N CYS A 158 9.86 -0.42 0.00
CA CYS A 158 10.59 -1.49 0.69
C CYS A 158 10.34 -2.86 0.05
N ILE A 159 9.10 -3.21 -0.29
CA ILE A 159 8.76 -4.44 -1.01
C ILE A 159 9.51 -4.50 -2.35
N ALA A 160 9.50 -3.41 -3.12
CA ALA A 160 10.22 -3.34 -4.39
C ALA A 160 11.74 -3.48 -4.21
N SER A 161 12.28 -2.92 -3.14
CA SER A 161 13.71 -3.02 -2.80
C SER A 161 14.12 -4.45 -2.47
N VAL A 162 13.34 -5.14 -1.60
CA VAL A 162 13.57 -6.57 -1.29
C VAL A 162 13.58 -7.41 -2.57
N ILE A 163 12.60 -7.21 -3.45
CA ILE A 163 12.55 -7.95 -4.72
C ILE A 163 13.81 -7.69 -5.55
N ARG A 164 14.23 -6.42 -5.69
CA ARG A 164 15.42 -6.06 -6.46
C ARG A 164 16.71 -6.71 -5.95
N HIS A 165 16.88 -6.77 -4.63
CA HIS A 165 18.10 -7.34 -4.04
C HIS A 165 18.15 -8.87 -4.13
N ASN A 166 17.00 -9.54 -4.30
CA ASN A 166 16.90 -11.00 -4.31
C ASN A 166 16.77 -11.62 -5.71
N VAL A 167 16.86 -10.80 -6.79
CA VAL A 167 16.75 -11.31 -8.15
C VAL A 167 17.85 -10.72 -9.06
N PRO A 168 18.34 -11.47 -10.06
CA PRO A 168 19.24 -10.95 -11.07
C PRO A 168 18.60 -9.80 -11.87
N ASP A 169 19.41 -8.84 -12.32
CA ASP A 169 18.95 -7.67 -13.08
C ASP A 169 18.13 -8.05 -14.33
N ALA A 170 18.49 -9.15 -14.98
CA ALA A 170 17.83 -9.65 -16.19
C ALA A 170 16.34 -9.94 -15.99
N VAL A 171 15.91 -10.28 -14.77
CA VAL A 171 14.52 -10.67 -14.45
C VAL A 171 13.82 -9.72 -13.48
N THR A 172 14.53 -8.73 -12.94
CA THR A 172 14.01 -7.76 -11.96
C THR A 172 12.71 -7.09 -12.44
N GLY A 173 12.67 -6.63 -13.70
CA GLY A 173 11.47 -5.99 -14.25
C GLY A 173 10.26 -6.92 -14.28
N SER A 174 10.46 -8.21 -14.58
CA SER A 174 9.37 -9.19 -14.58
C SER A 174 8.87 -9.49 -13.18
N MET A 175 9.78 -9.63 -12.20
CA MET A 175 9.43 -9.91 -10.81
C MET A 175 8.70 -8.74 -10.15
N LEU A 176 9.11 -7.51 -10.44
CA LEU A 176 8.37 -6.32 -10.03
C LEU A 176 7.00 -6.22 -10.72
N GLY A 177 6.91 -6.58 -11.99
CA GLY A 177 5.64 -6.66 -12.72
C GLY A 177 4.66 -7.62 -12.06
N TYR A 178 5.09 -8.82 -11.66
CA TYR A 178 4.25 -9.76 -10.90
C TYR A 178 3.85 -9.22 -9.53
N SER A 179 4.74 -8.49 -8.83
CA SER A 179 4.40 -7.81 -7.58
C SER A 179 3.28 -6.78 -7.78
N ILE A 180 3.37 -5.97 -8.80
CA ILE A 180 2.34 -4.98 -9.16
C ILE A 180 1.02 -5.69 -9.52
N SER A 181 1.08 -6.79 -10.27
CA SER A 181 -0.12 -7.58 -10.59
C SER A 181 -0.79 -8.15 -9.34
N ALA A 182 -0.01 -8.65 -8.37
CA ALA A 182 -0.53 -9.11 -7.09
C ALA A 182 -1.19 -7.96 -6.30
N GLN A 183 -0.60 -6.76 -6.31
CA GLN A 183 -1.18 -5.58 -5.69
C GLN A 183 -2.51 -5.18 -6.35
N TYR A 184 -2.61 -5.20 -7.68
CA TYR A 184 -3.88 -4.93 -8.39
C TYR A 184 -4.95 -5.98 -8.10
N ALA A 185 -4.57 -7.26 -7.96
CA ALA A 185 -5.51 -8.28 -7.50
C ALA A 185 -6.05 -7.94 -6.11
N GLY A 186 -5.19 -7.45 -5.20
CA GLY A 186 -5.59 -6.96 -3.88
C GLY A 186 -6.54 -5.76 -3.94
N GLN A 187 -6.34 -4.84 -4.87
CA GLN A 187 -7.22 -3.68 -5.08
C GLN A 187 -8.63 -4.09 -5.56
N VAL A 188 -8.77 -5.21 -6.25
CA VAL A 188 -10.08 -5.75 -6.65
C VAL A 188 -10.74 -6.53 -5.51
N ILE A 189 -9.98 -7.39 -4.83
CA ILE A 189 -10.48 -8.23 -3.74
C ILE A 189 -10.87 -7.38 -2.52
N GLY A 190 -10.08 -6.35 -2.20
CA GLY A 190 -10.26 -5.51 -1.02
C GLY A 190 -11.66 -4.90 -0.91
N PRO A 191 -12.13 -4.10 -1.88
CA PRO A 191 -13.46 -3.48 -1.84
C PRO A 191 -14.60 -4.49 -1.78
N LEU A 192 -14.46 -5.62 -2.48
CA LEU A 192 -15.46 -6.70 -2.45
C LEU A 192 -15.57 -7.30 -1.05
N ALA A 193 -14.43 -7.65 -0.44
CA ALA A 193 -14.39 -8.20 0.92
C ALA A 193 -14.86 -7.16 1.95
N GLY A 194 -14.36 -5.92 1.86
CA GLY A 194 -14.73 -4.84 2.78
C GLY A 194 -16.20 -4.48 2.69
N GLY A 195 -16.75 -4.36 1.49
CA GLY A 195 -18.17 -4.09 1.26
C GLY A 195 -19.07 -5.23 1.75
N PHE A 196 -18.71 -6.48 1.47
CA PHE A 196 -19.45 -7.65 1.93
C PHE A 196 -19.46 -7.76 3.46
N ILE A 197 -18.28 -7.71 4.10
CA ILE A 197 -18.16 -7.79 5.56
C ILE A 197 -18.84 -6.58 6.22
N GLY A 198 -18.61 -5.37 5.70
CA GLY A 198 -19.20 -4.15 6.22
C GLY A 198 -20.72 -4.12 6.16
N GLY A 199 -21.30 -4.67 5.08
CA GLY A 199 -22.74 -4.73 4.87
C GLY A 199 -23.46 -5.82 5.66
N HIS A 200 -22.83 -6.99 5.91
CA HIS A 200 -23.48 -8.13 6.56
C HIS A 200 -23.13 -8.26 8.05
N ILE A 201 -21.90 -7.94 8.43
CA ILE A 201 -21.38 -8.14 9.79
C ILE A 201 -21.24 -6.81 10.51
N GLY A 202 -20.89 -5.75 9.77
CA GLY A 202 -20.74 -4.40 10.28
C GLY A 202 -19.33 -3.82 10.09
N MET A 203 -19.24 -2.49 10.16
CA MET A 203 -18.01 -1.74 9.89
C MET A 203 -16.85 -2.11 10.81
N ARG A 204 -17.13 -2.38 12.10
CA ARG A 204 -16.12 -2.81 13.08
C ARG A 204 -15.43 -4.10 12.67
N ALA A 205 -16.17 -5.04 12.11
CA ALA A 205 -15.64 -6.32 11.65
C ALA A 205 -14.63 -6.14 10.50
N VAL A 206 -14.80 -5.14 9.64
CA VAL A 206 -13.84 -4.84 8.57
C VAL A 206 -12.50 -4.39 9.17
N PHE A 207 -12.51 -3.45 10.12
CA PHE A 207 -11.27 -2.98 10.78
C PHE A 207 -10.56 -4.12 11.52
N LEU A 208 -11.29 -4.92 12.29
CA LEU A 208 -10.72 -6.05 13.04
C LEU A 208 -10.22 -7.15 12.11
N GLY A 209 -10.98 -7.51 11.07
CA GLY A 209 -10.57 -8.48 10.07
C GLY A 209 -9.32 -8.03 9.32
N THR A 210 -9.25 -6.75 8.95
CA THR A 210 -8.07 -6.15 8.33
C THR A 210 -6.87 -6.13 9.29
N SER A 211 -7.10 -5.87 10.59
CA SER A 211 -6.05 -5.95 11.62
C SER A 211 -5.46 -7.36 11.70
N VAL A 212 -6.31 -8.39 11.74
CA VAL A 212 -5.86 -9.80 11.74
C VAL A 212 -5.08 -10.11 10.46
N LEU A 213 -5.55 -9.66 9.30
CA LEU A 213 -4.87 -9.86 8.02
C LEU A 213 -3.47 -9.25 8.02
N MET A 214 -3.31 -8.00 8.51
CA MET A 214 -2.02 -7.33 8.64
C MET A 214 -1.10 -8.04 9.63
N ALA A 215 -1.64 -8.52 10.77
CA ALA A 215 -0.89 -9.29 11.75
C ALA A 215 -0.38 -10.63 11.17
N LEU A 216 -1.21 -11.34 10.42
CA LEU A 216 -0.80 -12.55 9.70
C LEU A 216 0.29 -12.25 8.66
N GLY A 217 0.21 -11.13 7.95
CA GLY A 217 1.27 -10.67 7.04
C GLY A 217 2.59 -10.41 7.78
N ALA A 218 2.54 -9.75 8.94
CA ALA A 218 3.71 -9.50 9.78
C ALA A 218 4.35 -10.81 10.29
N LEU A 219 3.53 -11.74 10.79
CA LEU A 219 3.99 -13.06 11.26
C LEU A 219 4.58 -13.89 10.11
N GLY A 220 3.96 -13.89 8.94
CA GLY A 220 4.46 -14.59 7.76
C GLY A 220 5.84 -14.08 7.35
N ASN A 221 6.06 -12.77 7.37
CA ASN A 221 7.36 -12.18 7.08
C ASN A 221 8.42 -12.54 8.12
N LEU A 222 8.08 -12.56 9.42
CA LEU A 222 9.02 -13.01 10.47
C LEU A 222 9.49 -14.46 10.29
N VAL A 223 8.60 -15.34 9.84
CA VAL A 223 8.94 -16.76 9.61
C VAL A 223 9.90 -16.91 8.43
N VAL A 224 9.75 -16.08 7.39
CA VAL A 224 10.64 -16.13 6.22
C VAL A 224 11.99 -15.51 6.56
N GLU A 225 12.04 -14.36 7.26
CA GLU A 225 13.28 -13.69 7.69
C GLU A 225 14.18 -14.61 8.55
N LYS A 226 13.60 -15.40 9.47
CA LYS A 226 14.38 -16.31 10.33
C LYS A 226 15.01 -17.50 9.60
N LYS A 227 14.65 -17.74 8.36
CA LYS A 227 15.19 -18.87 7.56
C LYS A 227 16.26 -18.44 6.55
N GLU A 228 16.53 -17.15 6.45
CA GLU A 228 17.68 -16.55 5.78
C GLU A 228 18.85 -16.38 6.76
#